data_28d1723469d02bbcde704b21386d7090
#
_entry.id   28d1723469d02bbcde704b21386d7090
#
_cell.length_a   1.000
_cell.length_b   1.000
_cell.length_c   1.000
_cell.angle_alpha   90.00
_cell.angle_beta   90.00
_cell.angle_gamma   90.00
#
_symmetry.space_group_name_H-M   'P 1'
#
loop_
_entity.id
_entity.type
_entity.pdbx_description
1 polymer ?
#
loop_
_entity_poly.entity_id
_entity_poly.type
_entity_poly.pdbx_seq_one_letter_code
_entity_poly.pdbx_strand_id
1 'polypeptide(L)'
;MGFPENFLWGGAVAAHQLEGAWDVDGRGPSICDVLTGGAAGVARKITDGVIDGLNYPNHRGIDYYHTFREDDALFREMGFKCFRTSISWSRIFPNGDEEEPNEAGLKFYEELFSDYRAKGMEPVVTLSHFEMPLHLAKMGGFTNRKVV
;
A
#
# COMPACT_ATOMS: atom_id res chain seq x y z
N MET A 1 -11.61 35.00 -4.34
CA MET A 1 -10.42 34.28 -4.88
C MET A 1 -10.78 32.82 -4.97
N GLY A 2 -10.62 32.18 -6.15
CA GLY A 2 -10.82 30.75 -6.34
C GLY A 2 -9.46 30.05 -6.58
N PHE A 3 -9.48 28.75 -6.63
CA PHE A 3 -8.31 27.96 -7.05
C PHE A 3 -8.04 28.19 -8.55
N PRO A 4 -6.78 28.03 -9.02
CA PRO A 4 -6.46 28.05 -10.45
C PRO A 4 -7.30 27.03 -11.23
N GLU A 5 -7.59 27.31 -12.51
CA GLU A 5 -8.37 26.40 -13.36
C GLU A 5 -7.73 25.02 -13.54
N ASN A 6 -6.38 24.95 -13.48
CA ASN A 6 -5.60 23.71 -13.57
C ASN A 6 -5.33 23.06 -12.21
N PHE A 7 -5.98 23.50 -11.14
CA PHE A 7 -5.81 22.89 -9.82
C PHE A 7 -6.33 21.43 -9.81
N LEU A 8 -5.49 20.51 -9.32
CA LEU A 8 -5.83 19.11 -9.30
C LEU A 8 -6.51 18.73 -7.98
N TRP A 9 -7.83 18.57 -8.04
CA TRP A 9 -8.61 18.01 -6.93
C TRP A 9 -8.50 16.50 -6.93
N GLY A 10 -8.37 15.88 -5.74
CA GLY A 10 -8.26 14.43 -5.64
C GLY A 10 -8.27 13.92 -4.22
N GLY A 11 -7.89 12.68 -4.07
CA GLY A 11 -7.81 11.97 -2.79
C GLY A 11 -6.42 11.42 -2.51
N ALA A 12 -6.24 10.94 -1.27
CA ALA A 12 -4.99 10.34 -0.84
C ALA A 12 -5.24 9.13 0.07
N VAL A 13 -4.47 8.08 -0.17
CA VAL A 13 -4.46 6.85 0.61
C VAL A 13 -3.02 6.34 0.77
N ALA A 14 -2.86 5.18 1.40
CA ALA A 14 -1.59 4.46 1.43
C ALA A 14 -1.82 2.97 1.14
N ALA A 15 -0.86 2.33 0.49
CA ALA A 15 -0.93 0.93 0.05
C ALA A 15 -1.45 -0.02 1.13
N HIS A 16 -0.84 0.00 2.31
CA HIS A 16 -1.22 -0.87 3.43
C HIS A 16 -2.64 -0.66 3.95
N GLN A 17 -3.27 0.49 3.65
CA GLN A 17 -4.62 0.81 4.12
C GLN A 17 -5.70 0.21 3.23
N LEU A 18 -5.41 0.05 1.94
CA LEU A 18 -6.45 -0.29 0.97
C LEU A 18 -6.16 -1.52 0.13
N GLU A 19 -4.90 -1.82 -0.21
CA GLU A 19 -4.60 -2.88 -1.17
C GLU A 19 -5.13 -4.24 -0.76
N GLY A 20 -4.94 -4.65 0.49
CA GLY A 20 -5.17 -6.04 0.87
C GLY A 20 -4.19 -6.98 0.18
N ALA A 21 -4.62 -8.19 -0.16
CA ALA A 21 -3.79 -9.17 -0.90
C ALA A 21 -2.36 -9.28 -0.33
N TRP A 22 -2.28 -9.39 1.00
CA TRP A 22 -1.04 -9.27 1.78
C TRP A 22 -0.05 -10.43 1.53
N ASP A 23 -0.54 -11.57 1.06
CA ASP A 23 0.22 -12.81 0.77
C ASP A 23 0.03 -13.30 -0.68
N VAL A 24 -0.46 -12.41 -1.57
CA VAL A 24 -0.74 -12.75 -2.97
C VAL A 24 0.42 -12.33 -3.87
N ASP A 25 0.66 -13.12 -4.93
CA ASP A 25 1.62 -12.85 -6.00
C ASP A 25 3.04 -12.56 -5.49
N GLY A 26 3.47 -13.31 -4.46
CA GLY A 26 4.81 -13.22 -3.91
C GLY A 26 5.07 -12.01 -3.01
N ARG A 27 4.04 -11.22 -2.65
CA ARG A 27 4.19 -10.15 -1.67
C ARG A 27 4.64 -10.72 -0.32
N GLY A 28 5.66 -10.10 0.28
CA GLY A 28 6.08 -10.41 1.64
C GLY A 28 5.32 -9.63 2.71
N PRO A 29 5.35 -10.08 3.97
CA PRO A 29 4.74 -9.34 5.07
C PRO A 29 5.50 -8.04 5.37
N SER A 30 4.76 -6.99 5.67
CA SER A 30 5.27 -5.73 6.22
C SER A 30 4.97 -5.60 7.70
N ILE A 31 5.51 -4.57 8.35
CA ILE A 31 5.17 -4.25 9.74
C ILE A 31 3.69 -3.96 9.96
N CYS A 32 2.97 -3.55 8.92
CA CYS A 32 1.54 -3.29 8.98
C CYS A 32 0.70 -4.57 9.00
N ASP A 33 1.25 -5.68 8.47
CA ASP A 33 0.55 -6.95 8.38
C ASP A 33 0.59 -7.74 9.70
N VAL A 34 1.42 -7.32 10.66
CA VAL A 34 1.49 -7.88 12.02
C VAL A 34 0.89 -6.95 13.07
N LEU A 35 0.14 -5.92 12.64
CA LEU A 35 -0.55 -4.98 13.52
C LEU A 35 -2.04 -5.35 13.60
N THR A 36 -2.47 -5.88 14.75
CA THR A 36 -3.85 -6.31 14.96
C THR A 36 -4.83 -5.14 14.89
N GLY A 37 -6.10 -5.41 14.59
CA GLY A 37 -7.20 -4.48 14.79
C GLY A 37 -7.40 -4.19 16.27
N GLY A 38 -7.73 -2.94 16.59
CA GLY A 38 -8.20 -2.56 17.92
C GLY A 38 -9.72 -2.57 17.99
N ALA A 39 -10.24 -2.30 19.18
CA ALA A 39 -11.66 -2.05 19.43
C ALA A 39 -11.81 -1.03 20.57
N ALA A 40 -13.03 -0.60 20.87
CA ALA A 40 -13.26 0.25 22.03
C ALA A 40 -12.73 -0.43 23.30
N GLY A 41 -11.76 0.17 23.95
CA GLY A 41 -11.11 -0.38 25.16
C GLY A 41 -10.07 -1.49 24.89
N VAL A 42 -9.81 -1.85 23.62
CA VAL A 42 -8.79 -2.85 23.24
C VAL A 42 -7.74 -2.20 22.38
N ALA A 43 -6.52 -2.11 22.89
CA ALA A 43 -5.38 -1.56 22.14
C ALA A 43 -4.97 -2.50 20.99
N ARG A 44 -4.50 -1.91 19.90
CA ARG A 44 -3.80 -2.64 18.83
C ARG A 44 -2.51 -3.25 19.36
N LYS A 45 -2.14 -4.41 18.85
CA LYS A 45 -0.91 -5.12 19.23
C LYS A 45 -0.07 -5.39 18.00
N ILE A 46 1.22 -5.26 18.13
CA ILE A 46 2.20 -5.77 17.16
C ILE A 46 2.54 -7.20 17.58
N THR A 47 2.41 -8.14 16.67
CA THR A 47 2.74 -9.56 16.88
C THR A 47 4.09 -9.89 16.23
N ASP A 48 4.75 -10.96 16.66
CA ASP A 48 6.05 -11.39 16.08
C ASP A 48 5.92 -12.07 14.72
N GLY A 49 4.74 -12.09 14.17
CA GLY A 49 4.34 -12.65 12.89
C GLY A 49 2.82 -12.71 12.83
N VAL A 50 2.30 -13.21 11.74
CA VAL A 50 0.86 -13.43 11.61
C VAL A 50 0.45 -14.62 12.48
N ILE A 51 -0.55 -14.43 13.31
CA ILE A 51 -1.09 -15.46 14.23
C ILE A 51 -2.51 -15.77 13.79
N ASP A 52 -2.80 -17.04 13.55
CA ASP A 52 -4.13 -17.50 13.16
C ASP A 52 -5.20 -17.10 14.18
N GLY A 53 -6.35 -16.68 13.68
CA GLY A 53 -7.49 -16.28 14.51
C GLY A 53 -7.44 -14.85 15.04
N LEU A 54 -6.34 -14.11 14.82
CA LEU A 54 -6.30 -12.68 15.09
C LEU A 54 -6.77 -11.87 13.89
N ASN A 55 -7.38 -10.72 14.18
CA ASN A 55 -7.83 -9.80 13.15
C ASN A 55 -6.69 -8.82 12.76
N TYR A 56 -6.27 -8.88 11.50
CA TYR A 56 -5.32 -7.95 10.89
C TYR A 56 -6.02 -7.16 9.77
N PRO A 57 -6.52 -5.96 10.03
CA PRO A 57 -7.36 -5.21 9.07
C PRO A 57 -6.66 -4.97 7.73
N ASN A 58 -5.33 -4.79 7.74
CA ASN A 58 -4.55 -4.50 6.55
C ASN A 58 -4.41 -5.71 5.59
N HIS A 59 -4.68 -6.94 6.07
CA HIS A 59 -4.68 -8.13 5.21
C HIS A 59 -5.74 -8.05 4.11
N ARG A 60 -6.85 -7.41 4.39
CA ARG A 60 -7.93 -7.20 3.43
C ARG A 60 -7.99 -5.77 2.91
N GLY A 61 -7.86 -4.75 3.80
CA GLY A 61 -8.18 -3.37 3.44
C GLY A 61 -9.57 -3.29 2.82
N ILE A 62 -9.67 -2.72 1.63
CA ILE A 62 -10.86 -2.76 0.77
C ILE A 62 -10.67 -3.72 -0.42
N ASP A 63 -9.62 -4.52 -0.39
CA ASP A 63 -9.22 -5.44 -1.46
C ASP A 63 -8.92 -4.75 -2.81
N TYR A 64 -8.37 -3.55 -2.71
CA TYR A 64 -8.09 -2.69 -3.86
C TYR A 64 -7.15 -3.35 -4.88
N TYR A 65 -6.28 -4.25 -4.44
CA TYR A 65 -5.44 -5.05 -5.32
C TYR A 65 -6.24 -5.73 -6.44
N HIS A 66 -7.44 -6.25 -6.11
CA HIS A 66 -8.31 -6.91 -7.08
C HIS A 66 -9.35 -5.98 -7.70
N THR A 67 -9.76 -4.91 -6.99
CA THR A 67 -10.92 -4.07 -7.37
C THR A 67 -10.55 -2.69 -7.91
N PHE A 68 -9.27 -2.36 -8.04
CA PHE A 68 -8.84 -0.99 -8.34
C PHE A 68 -9.49 -0.39 -9.60
N ARG A 69 -9.77 -1.21 -10.62
CA ARG A 69 -10.36 -0.70 -11.88
C ARG A 69 -11.78 -0.17 -11.68
N GLU A 70 -12.57 -0.85 -10.83
CA GLU A 70 -13.92 -0.43 -10.46
C GLU A 70 -13.87 0.80 -9.55
N ASP A 71 -13.00 0.77 -8.53
CA ASP A 71 -12.86 1.87 -7.57
C ASP A 71 -12.35 3.14 -8.25
N ASP A 72 -11.39 3.04 -9.16
CA ASP A 72 -10.86 4.16 -9.94
C ASP A 72 -11.91 4.79 -10.87
N ALA A 73 -12.83 3.99 -11.38
CA ALA A 73 -13.96 4.50 -12.13
C ALA A 73 -14.87 5.38 -11.25
N LEU A 74 -15.11 4.96 -10.00
CA LEU A 74 -15.87 5.75 -9.03
C LEU A 74 -15.14 7.04 -8.64
N PHE A 75 -13.83 7.01 -8.43
CA PHE A 75 -13.04 8.21 -8.17
C PHE A 75 -13.13 9.20 -9.33
N ARG A 76 -13.10 8.69 -10.56
CA ARG A 76 -13.28 9.53 -11.75
C ARG A 76 -14.67 10.16 -11.81
N GLU A 77 -15.74 9.42 -11.47
CA GLU A 77 -17.10 9.95 -11.37
C GLU A 77 -17.22 11.03 -10.30
N MET A 78 -16.52 10.88 -9.17
CA MET A 78 -16.41 11.90 -8.12
C MET A 78 -15.69 13.18 -8.60
N GLY A 79 -15.08 13.15 -9.78
CA GLY A 79 -14.40 14.29 -10.37
C GLY A 79 -12.93 14.42 -9.99
N PHE A 80 -12.30 13.38 -9.46
CA PHE A 80 -10.88 13.39 -9.13
C PHE A 80 -10.04 13.62 -10.39
N LYS A 81 -9.01 14.46 -10.24
CA LYS A 81 -8.01 14.82 -11.27
C LYS A 81 -6.63 14.28 -10.91
N CYS A 82 -6.42 13.91 -9.66
CA CYS A 82 -5.24 13.21 -9.18
C CYS A 82 -5.63 12.25 -8.07
N PHE A 83 -4.82 11.21 -7.89
CA PHE A 83 -4.99 10.31 -6.76
C PHE A 83 -3.62 9.92 -6.21
N ARG A 84 -3.45 10.10 -4.89
CA ARG A 84 -2.20 9.77 -4.21
C ARG A 84 -2.30 8.40 -3.55
N THR A 85 -1.35 7.53 -3.85
CA THR A 85 -1.12 6.29 -3.09
C THR A 85 0.37 6.07 -2.84
N SER A 86 0.70 5.11 -1.99
CA SER A 86 2.08 4.65 -1.81
C SER A 86 2.32 3.34 -2.57
N ILE A 87 3.60 3.00 -2.74
CA ILE A 87 4.03 1.67 -3.17
C ILE A 87 4.30 0.84 -1.91
N SER A 88 3.71 -0.35 -1.81
CA SER A 88 4.06 -1.33 -0.78
C SER A 88 5.46 -1.88 -1.08
N TRP A 89 6.45 -1.53 -0.26
CA TRP A 89 7.83 -2.00 -0.43
C TRP A 89 7.88 -3.52 -0.53
N SER A 90 7.21 -4.23 0.38
CA SER A 90 7.21 -5.69 0.41
C SER A 90 6.46 -6.37 -0.75
N ARG A 91 5.75 -5.61 -1.60
CA ARG A 91 5.18 -6.12 -2.84
C ARG A 91 6.22 -6.18 -3.95
N ILE A 92 7.17 -5.22 -3.96
CA ILE A 92 8.26 -5.17 -4.93
C ILE A 92 9.45 -5.99 -4.46
N PHE A 93 9.82 -5.87 -3.19
CA PHE A 93 10.91 -6.60 -2.54
C PHE A 93 10.36 -7.26 -1.28
N PRO A 94 9.95 -8.55 -1.34
CA PRO A 94 9.23 -9.23 -0.26
C PRO A 94 9.93 -9.22 1.11
N ASN A 95 11.25 -9.39 1.15
CA ASN A 95 12.07 -9.23 2.35
C ASN A 95 12.72 -7.85 2.45
N GLY A 96 12.87 -7.16 1.31
CA GLY A 96 13.43 -5.82 1.21
C GLY A 96 14.93 -5.76 0.90
N ASP A 97 15.59 -6.91 0.78
CA ASP A 97 17.02 -7.07 0.50
C ASP A 97 17.32 -7.99 -0.70
N GLU A 98 16.31 -8.28 -1.50
CA GLU A 98 16.49 -9.01 -2.75
C GLU A 98 17.27 -8.17 -3.78
N GLU A 99 18.08 -8.81 -4.61
CA GLU A 99 18.77 -8.17 -5.74
C GLU A 99 17.82 -7.87 -6.90
N GLU A 100 16.79 -8.71 -7.08
CA GLU A 100 15.81 -8.59 -8.16
C GLU A 100 14.40 -8.34 -7.60
N PRO A 101 13.63 -7.46 -8.23
CA PRO A 101 12.28 -7.17 -7.78
C PRO A 101 11.31 -8.31 -8.10
N ASN A 102 10.21 -8.37 -7.36
CA ASN A 102 9.06 -9.20 -7.68
C ASN A 102 8.31 -8.63 -8.90
N GLU A 103 8.42 -9.30 -10.03
CA GLU A 103 7.82 -8.89 -11.29
C GLU A 103 6.30 -8.73 -11.22
N ALA A 104 5.61 -9.59 -10.44
CA ALA A 104 4.16 -9.47 -10.27
C ALA A 104 3.79 -8.16 -9.53
N GLY A 105 4.60 -7.77 -8.55
CA GLY A 105 4.43 -6.50 -7.85
C GLY A 105 4.67 -5.29 -8.75
N LEU A 106 5.72 -5.31 -9.59
CA LEU A 106 5.98 -4.26 -10.57
C LEU A 106 4.82 -4.12 -11.56
N LYS A 107 4.36 -5.25 -12.10
CA LYS A 107 3.25 -5.28 -13.05
C LYS A 107 1.96 -4.71 -12.44
N PHE A 108 1.66 -5.03 -11.19
CA PHE A 108 0.50 -4.46 -10.51
C PHE A 108 0.54 -2.93 -10.49
N TYR A 109 1.67 -2.32 -10.10
CA TYR A 109 1.77 -0.86 -10.08
C TYR A 109 1.81 -0.22 -11.47
N GLU A 110 2.39 -0.90 -12.46
CA GLU A 110 2.31 -0.46 -13.86
C GLU A 110 0.85 -0.40 -14.34
N GLU A 111 0.07 -1.44 -14.08
CA GLU A 111 -1.35 -1.50 -14.44
C GLU A 111 -2.16 -0.46 -13.68
N LEU A 112 -1.94 -0.31 -12.37
CA LEU A 112 -2.63 0.64 -11.51
C LEU A 112 -2.43 2.09 -12.00
N PHE A 113 -1.18 2.50 -12.18
CA PHE A 113 -0.89 3.88 -12.59
C PHE A 113 -1.27 4.15 -14.06
N SER A 114 -1.24 3.14 -14.91
CA SER A 114 -1.76 3.23 -16.27
C SER A 114 -3.28 3.43 -16.26
N ASP A 115 -4.00 2.76 -15.38
CA ASP A 115 -5.46 2.90 -15.23
C ASP A 115 -5.84 4.31 -14.72
N TYR A 116 -5.10 4.86 -13.75
CA TYR A 116 -5.29 6.26 -13.33
C TYR A 116 -5.19 7.22 -14.51
N ARG A 117 -4.12 7.10 -15.31
CA ARG A 117 -3.88 7.95 -16.47
C ARG A 117 -4.96 7.77 -17.54
N ALA A 118 -5.36 6.54 -17.82
CA ALA A 118 -6.43 6.23 -18.78
C ALA A 118 -7.77 6.88 -18.36
N LYS A 119 -8.02 7.01 -17.05
CA LYS A 119 -9.20 7.68 -16.49
C LYS A 119 -9.01 9.21 -16.33
N GLY A 120 -7.87 9.75 -16.75
CA GLY A 120 -7.58 11.20 -16.67
C GLY A 120 -7.28 11.68 -15.25
N MET A 121 -6.77 10.81 -14.40
CA MET A 121 -6.25 11.11 -13.07
C MET A 121 -4.73 11.06 -13.08
N GLU A 122 -4.07 12.07 -12.53
CA GLU A 122 -2.61 12.07 -12.35
C GLU A 122 -2.24 11.25 -11.12
N PRO A 123 -1.39 10.20 -11.24
CA PRO A 123 -0.87 9.47 -10.09
C PRO A 123 0.12 10.32 -9.31
N VAL A 124 -0.11 10.46 -8.00
CA VAL A 124 0.84 11.07 -7.06
C VAL A 124 1.42 9.94 -6.20
N VAL A 125 2.66 9.54 -6.49
CA VAL A 125 3.25 8.33 -5.92
C VAL A 125 4.15 8.66 -4.74
N THR A 126 3.88 8.01 -3.60
CA THR A 126 4.79 7.97 -2.45
C THR A 126 5.57 6.66 -2.48
N LEU A 127 6.88 6.71 -2.65
CA LEU A 127 7.72 5.53 -2.79
C LEU A 127 7.69 4.62 -1.55
N SER A 128 7.66 5.21 -0.36
CA SER A 128 7.51 4.47 0.89
C SER A 128 6.67 5.29 1.88
N HIS A 129 5.66 4.68 2.46
CA HIS A 129 4.79 5.26 3.48
C HIS A 129 4.91 4.46 4.78
N PHE A 130 6.12 4.42 5.34
CA PHE A 130 6.60 3.73 6.55
C PHE A 130 6.44 2.19 6.59
N GLU A 131 5.61 1.57 5.79
CA GLU A 131 5.44 0.11 5.78
C GLU A 131 6.71 -0.61 5.29
N MET A 132 7.58 -0.93 6.23
CA MET A 132 8.82 -1.64 5.97
C MET A 132 8.57 -3.14 5.89
N PRO A 133 9.26 -3.90 5.00
CA PRO A 133 9.27 -5.36 5.05
C PRO A 133 9.60 -5.88 6.45
N LEU A 134 8.83 -6.87 6.91
CA LEU A 134 8.97 -7.38 8.28
C LEU A 134 10.35 -7.95 8.56
N HIS A 135 10.99 -8.55 7.56
CA HIS A 135 12.36 -9.04 7.65
C HIS A 135 13.34 -7.92 8.03
N LEU A 136 13.33 -6.80 7.32
CA LEU A 136 14.18 -5.65 7.61
C LEU A 136 13.87 -5.02 8.98
N ALA A 137 12.60 -4.98 9.36
CA ALA A 137 12.21 -4.49 10.67
C ALA A 137 12.78 -5.36 11.80
N LYS A 138 12.78 -6.70 11.64
CA LYS A 138 13.40 -7.63 12.58
C LYS A 138 14.92 -7.52 12.64
N MET A 139 15.56 -7.03 11.58
CA MET A 139 16.98 -6.69 11.58
C MET A 139 17.30 -5.37 12.29
N GLY A 140 16.31 -4.65 12.79
CA GLY A 140 16.46 -3.34 13.46
C GLY A 140 16.05 -2.15 12.60
N GLY A 141 15.55 -2.38 11.40
CA GLY A 141 15.05 -1.33 10.50
C GLY A 141 16.10 -0.24 10.24
N PHE A 142 15.67 1.00 10.08
CA PHE A 142 16.54 2.13 9.79
C PHE A 142 17.54 2.51 10.90
N THR A 143 17.49 1.84 12.06
CA THR A 143 18.54 1.97 13.09
C THR A 143 19.75 1.08 12.82
N ASN A 144 19.61 0.13 11.91
CA ASN A 144 20.69 -0.77 11.48
C ASN A 144 21.27 -0.29 10.14
N ARG A 145 22.58 0.04 10.13
CA ARG A 145 23.28 0.54 8.93
C ARG A 145 23.25 -0.44 7.74
N LYS A 146 23.02 -1.73 7.98
CA LYS A 146 22.92 -2.73 6.89
C LYS A 146 21.55 -2.67 6.17
N VAL A 147 20.56 -1.99 6.75
CA VAL A 147 19.23 -1.82 6.17
C VAL A 147 19.14 -0.50 5.39
N VAL A 148 20.07 0.41 5.63
CA VAL A 148 20.20 1.72 4.97
C VAL A 148 21.26 1.64 3.88
#